data_61f9c889629b47abe1bc8880b5c95d0b
#
_entry.id   61f9c889629b47abe1bc8880b5c95d0b
#
_cell.length_a   1.000
_cell.length_b   1.000
_cell.length_c   1.000
_cell.angle_alpha   90.00
_cell.angle_beta   90.00
_cell.angle_gamma   90.00
#
_symmetry.space_group_name_H-M   'P 1'
#
loop_
_entity.id
_entity.type
_entity.pdbx_description
1 polymer ?
#
loop_
_entity_poly.entity_id
_entity_poly.type
_entity_poly.pdbx_seq_one_letter_code
_entity_poly.pdbx_strand_id
1 'polypeptide(L)'
;MKKKDGCSVPRMAHYFRAVNLLDASRPEFIPESFPSYCQFDDEEWSGGILLRIAVRMHHLWPTYGVRGGMRTIQGEHPAVCFMGFNLADLIAVRDGFTPHNAAVTQYAITFPITAALKGGLQPVIQWSNGLASLLDGALVDGLTPDDADNQYRYVGDQTTMSGKSTAHPEWRWRCPGNYRRNIKKIEANGFEDNVMPGLKITQKKWSGLGIVVPNLANARRLRYDVLTLIDQGLVSEAQFDHILVCDLLPASLEGLDEQALQAAFSNACFDFKSCRAVPAFKAGLAAMDFSTRLIVLEGSTARAPQHERGGCWLWFEDNSHPYVRKLVQAGRVKPNNKGRYLASLDELDTKRDLRERQEIVLALSEQLREKYGVKSSYFSVNYSYSPDDDPAYAGRIWGGGYFITATLDEDDE
;
A
#
# COMPACT_ATOMS: atom_id res chain seq x y z
N MET A 1 1.66 17.35 -25.10
CA MET A 1 2.26 17.21 -23.75
C MET A 1 3.31 16.10 -23.83
N LYS A 2 4.62 16.42 -23.69
CA LYS A 2 5.68 15.40 -23.65
C LYS A 2 5.49 14.57 -22.39
N LYS A 3 5.25 13.25 -22.52
CA LYS A 3 5.33 12.31 -21.40
C LYS A 3 6.74 12.46 -20.80
N LYS A 4 6.83 12.94 -19.56
CA LYS A 4 8.06 12.85 -18.78
C LYS A 4 8.15 11.40 -18.29
N ASP A 5 8.93 10.62 -18.99
CA ASP A 5 9.12 9.22 -18.66
C ASP A 5 9.88 9.10 -17.33
N GLY A 6 9.31 8.29 -16.41
CA GLY A 6 9.72 8.27 -14.99
C GLY A 6 11.18 7.87 -14.71
N CYS A 7 11.89 7.29 -15.69
CA CYS A 7 13.28 6.88 -15.51
C CYS A 7 14.30 8.02 -15.69
N SER A 8 13.91 9.13 -16.31
CA SER A 8 14.80 10.30 -16.48
C SER A 8 14.90 11.16 -15.21
N VAL A 9 14.11 10.87 -14.17
CA VAL A 9 14.12 11.61 -12.91
C VAL A 9 14.77 10.77 -11.84
N PRO A 10 15.86 11.23 -11.22
CA PRO A 10 16.47 10.54 -10.08
C PRO A 10 15.45 10.32 -8.95
N ARG A 11 15.48 9.13 -8.33
CA ARG A 11 14.52 8.72 -7.32
C ARG A 11 15.20 8.27 -6.03
N MET A 12 14.49 8.39 -4.94
CA MET A 12 14.80 7.77 -3.65
C MET A 12 13.80 6.66 -3.40
N ALA A 13 14.21 5.59 -2.71
CA ALA A 13 13.36 4.46 -2.39
C ALA A 13 13.33 4.19 -0.88
N HIS A 14 12.14 3.92 -0.37
CA HIS A 14 11.94 3.26 0.91
C HIS A 14 11.70 1.78 0.64
N TYR A 15 12.63 0.93 1.07
CA TYR A 15 12.59 -0.51 0.85
C TYR A 15 11.94 -1.22 2.04
N PHE A 16 11.07 -2.18 1.75
CA PHE A 16 10.42 -3.02 2.74
C PHE A 16 11.15 -4.36 2.84
N ARG A 17 11.52 -4.73 4.06
CA ARG A 17 12.11 -6.02 4.38
C ARG A 17 11.14 -6.83 5.21
N ALA A 18 11.30 -8.15 5.21
CA ALA A 18 10.62 -8.98 6.19
C ALA A 18 11.03 -8.56 7.61
N VAL A 19 10.06 -8.59 8.51
CA VAL A 19 10.24 -8.24 9.92
C VAL A 19 9.79 -9.43 10.77
N ASN A 20 10.74 -10.02 11.48
CA ASN A 20 10.42 -11.01 12.51
C ASN A 20 10.13 -10.26 13.82
N LEU A 21 8.93 -10.45 14.36
CA LEU A 21 8.49 -9.77 15.58
C LEU A 21 9.16 -10.29 16.85
N LEU A 22 9.74 -11.47 16.80
CA LEU A 22 10.48 -12.09 17.91
C LEU A 22 11.97 -11.70 17.90
N ASP A 23 12.48 -11.16 16.77
CA ASP A 23 13.88 -10.79 16.65
C ASP A 23 14.17 -9.47 17.40
N ALA A 24 15.39 -9.36 17.93
CA ALA A 24 15.94 -8.14 18.50
C ALA A 24 16.04 -6.98 17.48
N SER A 25 16.02 -7.29 16.17
CA SER A 25 16.00 -6.31 15.07
C SER A 25 14.62 -5.74 14.75
N ARG A 26 13.57 -6.19 15.45
CA ARG A 26 12.20 -5.68 15.23
C ARG A 26 12.13 -4.16 15.40
N PRO A 27 11.21 -3.47 14.70
CA PRO A 27 10.93 -2.07 14.96
C PRO A 27 10.54 -1.85 16.42
N GLU A 28 11.07 -0.81 17.04
CA GLU A 28 10.85 -0.52 18.48
C GLU A 28 9.36 -0.23 18.78
N PHE A 29 8.65 0.35 17.82
CA PHE A 29 7.22 0.62 17.92
C PHE A 29 6.49 0.01 16.75
N ILE A 30 5.63 -0.96 17.06
CA ILE A 30 4.65 -1.52 16.13
C ILE A 30 3.30 -1.13 16.69
N PRO A 31 2.44 -0.42 15.90
CA PRO A 31 1.10 -0.11 16.35
C PRO A 31 0.32 -1.37 16.71
N GLU A 32 -0.37 -1.40 17.85
CA GLU A 32 -1.21 -2.55 18.22
C GLU A 32 -2.31 -2.83 17.20
N SER A 33 -2.84 -1.77 16.56
CA SER A 33 -3.82 -1.90 15.48
C SER A 33 -3.25 -2.50 14.20
N PHE A 34 -1.92 -2.53 14.03
CA PHE A 34 -1.27 -3.04 12.84
C PHE A 34 -1.56 -4.52 12.56
N PRO A 35 -1.46 -5.43 13.57
CA PRO A 35 -1.87 -6.83 13.42
C PRO A 35 -3.34 -7.01 13.08
N SER A 36 -4.24 -6.18 13.60
CA SER A 36 -5.68 -6.31 13.35
C SER A 36 -6.06 -6.10 11.88
N TYR A 37 -5.25 -5.37 11.12
CA TYR A 37 -5.43 -5.19 9.67
C TYR A 37 -4.79 -6.32 8.86
N CYS A 38 -3.90 -7.08 9.46
CA CYS A 38 -3.12 -8.10 8.77
C CYS A 38 -3.59 -9.51 9.06
N GLN A 39 -4.25 -9.75 10.21
CA GLN A 39 -4.71 -11.07 10.68
C GLN A 39 -3.68 -12.19 10.47
N PHE A 40 -2.40 -11.90 10.75
CA PHE A 40 -1.34 -12.89 10.68
C PHE A 40 -1.10 -13.48 12.05
N ASP A 41 -1.16 -14.80 12.11
CA ASP A 41 -0.64 -15.57 13.23
C ASP A 41 0.89 -15.74 13.12
N ASP A 42 1.48 -15.27 12.01
CA ASP A 42 2.88 -15.48 11.71
C ASP A 42 3.78 -14.49 12.45
N GLU A 43 4.88 -15.02 12.96
CA GLU A 43 5.93 -14.26 13.64
C GLU A 43 6.72 -13.36 12.67
N GLU A 44 6.60 -13.61 11.35
CA GLU A 44 7.30 -12.90 10.30
C GLU A 44 6.33 -12.19 9.34
N TRP A 45 6.54 -10.89 9.16
CA TRP A 45 5.82 -10.09 8.18
C TRP A 45 6.67 -9.87 6.93
N SER A 46 6.22 -10.39 5.80
CA SER A 46 6.95 -10.24 4.54
C SER A 46 7.02 -8.78 4.07
N GLY A 47 8.06 -8.45 3.31
CA GLY A 47 8.19 -7.10 2.71
C GLY A 47 7.03 -6.75 1.79
N GLY A 48 6.43 -7.74 1.12
CA GLY A 48 5.26 -7.55 0.25
C GLY A 48 4.01 -7.13 1.03
N ILE A 49 3.76 -7.76 2.16
CA ILE A 49 2.68 -7.43 3.08
C ILE A 49 2.86 -6.02 3.62
N LEU A 50 4.05 -5.71 4.14
CA LEU A 50 4.35 -4.39 4.69
C LEU A 50 4.19 -3.28 3.64
N LEU A 51 4.61 -3.52 2.39
CA LEU A 51 4.37 -2.60 1.28
C LEU A 51 2.87 -2.38 1.03
N ARG A 52 2.07 -3.45 0.97
CA ARG A 52 0.62 -3.35 0.77
C ARG A 52 -0.06 -2.60 1.90
N ILE A 53 0.31 -2.87 3.16
CA ILE A 53 -0.20 -2.13 4.31
C ILE A 53 0.15 -0.65 4.18
N ALA A 54 1.41 -0.32 3.89
CA ALA A 54 1.83 1.07 3.74
C ALA A 54 1.05 1.81 2.64
N VAL A 55 0.76 1.16 1.51
CA VAL A 55 -0.07 1.74 0.46
C VAL A 55 -1.51 1.91 0.92
N ARG A 56 -2.15 0.89 1.48
CA ARG A 56 -3.55 0.93 1.93
C ARG A 56 -3.79 1.92 3.05
N MET A 57 -2.90 1.93 4.05
CA MET A 57 -2.93 2.89 5.14
C MET A 57 -2.43 4.26 4.69
N HIS A 58 -1.95 4.35 3.42
CA HIS A 58 -1.33 5.54 2.82
C HIS A 58 -0.27 6.19 3.71
N HIS A 59 0.53 5.39 4.41
CA HIS A 59 1.35 5.82 5.51
C HIS A 59 2.67 5.03 5.59
N LEU A 60 3.79 5.73 5.82
CA LEU A 60 5.06 5.12 6.20
C LEU A 60 5.36 5.43 7.65
N TRP A 61 5.58 4.38 8.45
CA TRP A 61 5.86 4.53 9.87
C TRP A 61 7.34 4.78 10.11
N PRO A 62 7.69 5.81 10.89
CA PRO A 62 9.05 6.04 11.31
C PRO A 62 9.45 5.02 12.38
N THR A 63 10.68 4.56 12.30
CA THR A 63 11.27 3.64 13.27
C THR A 63 12.62 4.18 13.75
N TYR A 64 13.14 3.61 14.84
CA TYR A 64 14.51 3.90 15.25
C TYR A 64 15.54 3.03 14.51
N GLY A 65 15.10 1.99 13.83
CA GLY A 65 15.95 1.02 13.16
C GLY A 65 16.92 0.34 14.14
N VAL A 66 16.96 -0.97 14.16
CA VAL A 66 17.90 -1.72 14.99
C VAL A 66 18.75 -2.60 14.10
N ARG A 67 20.05 -2.62 14.32
CA ARG A 67 20.99 -3.49 13.63
C ARG A 67 22.01 -4.05 14.63
N GLY A 68 22.08 -5.38 14.74
CA GLY A 68 22.95 -6.02 15.71
C GLY A 68 22.66 -5.62 17.15
N GLY A 69 21.38 -5.41 17.51
CA GLY A 69 20.95 -5.00 18.85
C GLY A 69 21.15 -3.51 19.15
N MET A 70 21.72 -2.73 18.22
CA MET A 70 21.95 -1.29 18.42
C MET A 70 21.03 -0.45 17.53
N ARG A 71 20.55 0.68 18.07
CA ARG A 71 19.80 1.67 17.29
C ARG A 71 20.66 2.29 16.21
N THR A 72 20.12 2.37 15.00
CA THR A 72 20.78 3.07 13.88
C THR A 72 20.31 4.52 13.72
N ILE A 73 19.23 4.89 14.40
CA ILE A 73 18.68 6.26 14.42
C ILE A 73 18.75 6.76 15.85
N GLN A 74 19.49 7.84 16.04
CA GLN A 74 19.77 8.41 17.34
C GLN A 74 18.78 9.53 17.71
N GLY A 75 18.73 9.88 18.99
CA GLY A 75 17.91 10.98 19.50
C GLY A 75 16.44 10.61 19.75
N GLU A 76 15.62 11.65 19.98
CA GLU A 76 14.21 11.51 20.35
C GLU A 76 13.27 11.29 19.17
N HIS A 77 13.77 11.45 17.95
CA HIS A 77 12.96 11.43 16.74
C HIS A 77 13.27 10.20 15.88
N PRO A 78 12.36 9.23 15.77
CA PRO A 78 12.49 8.17 14.78
C PRO A 78 12.34 8.75 13.37
N ALA A 79 12.77 7.99 12.38
CA ALA A 79 12.76 8.45 11.01
C ALA A 79 12.28 7.36 10.03
N VAL A 80 11.80 7.80 8.87
CA VAL A 80 11.64 6.95 7.70
C VAL A 80 12.91 7.08 6.87
N CYS A 81 13.59 5.96 6.61
CA CYS A 81 14.84 5.90 5.86
C CYS A 81 14.59 5.72 4.37
N PHE A 82 15.39 6.41 3.57
CA PHE A 82 15.36 6.34 2.11
C PHE A 82 16.78 6.17 1.56
N MET A 83 16.88 5.41 0.49
CA MET A 83 18.14 5.17 -0.22
C MET A 83 18.02 5.62 -1.67
N GLY A 84 19.14 5.85 -2.33
CA GLY A 84 19.16 6.09 -3.78
C GLY A 84 18.56 4.88 -4.51
N PHE A 85 17.66 5.14 -5.45
CA PHE A 85 17.05 4.10 -6.28
C PHE A 85 17.99 3.74 -7.43
N ASN A 86 18.27 2.44 -7.62
CA ASN A 86 19.15 1.94 -8.65
C ASN A 86 18.61 0.63 -9.26
N LEU A 87 18.44 0.58 -10.58
CA LEU A 87 17.95 -0.61 -11.28
C LEU A 87 18.95 -1.75 -11.25
N ALA A 88 20.26 -1.50 -11.25
CA ALA A 88 21.28 -2.55 -11.20
C ALA A 88 21.22 -3.33 -9.88
N ASP A 89 20.93 -2.64 -8.76
CA ASP A 89 20.77 -3.27 -7.46
C ASP A 89 19.49 -4.13 -7.41
N LEU A 90 18.40 -3.69 -8.06
CA LEU A 90 17.18 -4.49 -8.17
C LEU A 90 17.39 -5.76 -8.98
N ILE A 91 18.12 -5.67 -10.10
CA ILE A 91 18.48 -6.82 -10.93
C ILE A 91 19.35 -7.79 -10.12
N ALA A 92 20.33 -7.29 -9.38
CA ALA A 92 21.18 -8.12 -8.53
C ALA A 92 20.33 -8.89 -7.50
N VAL A 93 19.41 -8.23 -6.80
CA VAL A 93 18.53 -8.88 -5.82
C VAL A 93 17.59 -9.89 -6.49
N ARG A 94 17.01 -9.56 -7.65
CA ARG A 94 16.17 -10.47 -8.42
C ARG A 94 16.90 -11.77 -8.76
N ASP A 95 18.14 -11.64 -9.19
CA ASP A 95 18.95 -12.77 -9.65
C ASP A 95 19.71 -13.50 -8.52
N GLY A 96 19.43 -13.13 -7.25
CA GLY A 96 20.04 -13.76 -6.07
C GLY A 96 21.46 -13.30 -5.78
N PHE A 97 21.92 -12.21 -6.41
CA PHE A 97 23.23 -11.61 -6.15
C PHE A 97 23.15 -10.56 -5.05
N THR A 98 24.27 -10.34 -4.40
CA THR A 98 24.39 -9.27 -3.39
C THR A 98 24.39 -7.90 -4.09
N PRO A 99 23.41 -7.02 -3.80
CA PRO A 99 23.40 -5.68 -4.35
C PRO A 99 24.52 -4.84 -3.73
N HIS A 100 24.91 -3.75 -4.40
CA HIS A 100 25.86 -2.79 -3.84
C HIS A 100 25.35 -2.21 -2.52
N ASN A 101 24.04 -1.96 -2.45
CA ASN A 101 23.38 -1.50 -1.24
C ASN A 101 22.58 -2.64 -0.61
N ALA A 102 23.05 -3.15 0.52
CA ALA A 102 22.42 -4.24 1.27
C ALA A 102 20.99 -3.91 1.79
N ALA A 103 20.52 -2.65 1.66
CA ALA A 103 19.17 -2.27 2.03
C ALA A 103 18.14 -2.57 0.93
N VAL A 104 18.57 -2.80 -0.29
CA VAL A 104 17.70 -3.02 -1.46
C VAL A 104 16.94 -4.33 -1.32
N THR A 105 15.65 -4.28 -1.60
CA THR A 105 14.75 -5.41 -1.75
C THR A 105 13.89 -5.21 -2.99
N GLN A 106 13.16 -6.24 -3.39
CA GLN A 106 12.20 -6.13 -4.51
C GLN A 106 10.86 -5.49 -4.11
N TYR A 107 10.73 -4.95 -2.90
CA TYR A 107 9.55 -4.26 -2.41
C TYR A 107 9.91 -2.85 -1.97
N ALA A 108 9.41 -1.84 -2.68
CA ALA A 108 9.70 -0.45 -2.34
C ALA A 108 8.61 0.52 -2.77
N ILE A 109 8.59 1.68 -2.10
CA ILE A 109 7.94 2.90 -2.61
C ILE A 109 9.06 3.87 -2.99
N THR A 110 9.00 4.41 -4.22
CA THR A 110 9.98 5.35 -4.74
C THR A 110 9.39 6.75 -4.88
N PHE A 111 10.22 7.73 -4.62
CA PHE A 111 9.87 9.15 -4.62
C PHE A 111 10.78 9.89 -5.60
N PRO A 112 10.26 10.79 -6.46
CA PRO A 112 11.12 11.72 -7.18
C PRO A 112 11.98 12.52 -6.20
N ILE A 113 13.29 12.64 -6.44
CA ILE A 113 14.20 13.34 -5.52
C ILE A 113 13.69 14.76 -5.22
N THR A 114 13.20 15.47 -6.22
CA THR A 114 12.68 16.83 -6.05
C THR A 114 11.47 16.89 -5.10
N ALA A 115 10.57 15.90 -5.18
CA ALA A 115 9.43 15.79 -4.25
C ALA A 115 9.91 15.40 -2.84
N ALA A 116 10.86 14.48 -2.75
CA ALA A 116 11.42 14.00 -1.50
C ALA A 116 12.08 15.14 -0.70
N LEU A 117 12.94 15.93 -1.33
CA LEU A 117 13.61 17.07 -0.69
C LEU A 117 12.61 18.16 -0.28
N LYS A 118 11.65 18.51 -1.14
CA LYS A 118 10.56 19.43 -0.79
C LYS A 118 9.69 18.90 0.35
N GLY A 119 9.57 17.58 0.46
CA GLY A 119 8.85 16.88 1.53
C GLY A 119 9.55 16.87 2.87
N GLY A 120 10.80 17.33 2.95
CA GLY A 120 11.57 17.42 4.19
C GLY A 120 12.54 16.25 4.41
N LEU A 121 12.87 15.46 3.38
CA LEU A 121 13.95 14.50 3.48
C LEU A 121 15.29 15.22 3.59
N GLN A 122 16.10 14.76 4.53
CA GLN A 122 17.44 15.29 4.81
C GLN A 122 18.48 14.20 4.59
N PRO A 123 19.66 14.50 4.03
CA PRO A 123 20.74 13.53 3.91
C PRO A 123 21.27 13.17 5.30
N VAL A 124 21.71 11.92 5.46
CA VAL A 124 22.43 11.51 6.66
C VAL A 124 23.78 12.21 6.73
N ILE A 125 24.28 12.40 7.95
CA ILE A 125 25.59 12.97 8.25
C ILE A 125 26.44 11.83 8.78
N GLN A 126 27.50 11.47 8.06
CA GLN A 126 28.47 10.50 8.56
C GLN A 126 29.33 11.14 9.63
N TRP A 127 29.43 10.48 10.75
CA TRP A 127 30.22 10.95 11.88
C TRP A 127 31.47 10.10 12.04
N SER A 128 32.65 10.71 12.02
CA SER A 128 33.89 10.00 12.21
C SER A 128 34.18 9.65 13.68
N ASN A 129 34.79 8.52 13.91
CA ASN A 129 35.09 7.68 15.05
C ASN A 129 35.40 8.26 16.44
N GLY A 130 35.27 9.54 16.73
CA GLY A 130 35.57 10.05 18.06
C GLY A 130 34.38 10.23 19.00
N LEU A 131 33.17 10.34 18.44
CA LEU A 131 31.97 10.75 19.17
C LEU A 131 30.84 9.72 19.16
N ALA A 132 30.96 8.65 18.39
CA ALA A 132 29.93 7.60 18.34
C ALA A 132 29.71 6.90 19.69
N SER A 133 30.72 6.82 20.51
CA SER A 133 30.62 6.27 21.88
C SER A 133 29.88 7.19 22.87
N LEU A 134 29.66 8.45 22.50
CA LEU A 134 28.93 9.42 23.31
C LEU A 134 27.44 9.49 23.02
N LEU A 135 27.00 8.84 21.93
CA LEU A 135 25.60 8.88 21.47
C LEU A 135 24.73 7.73 22.01
N ASP A 136 25.28 6.93 22.92
CA ASP A 136 24.55 5.80 23.53
C ASP A 136 23.54 6.33 24.57
N GLY A 137 22.51 7.01 24.06
CA GLY A 137 21.34 7.44 24.84
C GLY A 137 21.53 8.68 25.73
N ALA A 138 22.71 9.27 25.83
CA ALA A 138 22.95 10.51 26.55
C ALA A 138 22.95 11.71 25.59
N LEU A 139 22.26 12.77 25.96
CA LEU A 139 22.48 14.09 25.37
C LEU A 139 23.98 14.39 25.51
N VAL A 140 24.67 14.53 24.39
CA VAL A 140 26.08 14.97 24.42
C VAL A 140 26.07 16.39 24.94
N ASP A 141 26.64 16.58 26.14
CA ASP A 141 26.85 17.92 26.72
C ASP A 141 27.59 18.78 25.71
N GLY A 142 26.98 19.87 25.27
CA GLY A 142 27.54 20.80 24.31
C GLY A 142 26.92 20.83 22.92
N LEU A 143 25.92 19.98 22.63
CA LEU A 143 25.13 20.11 21.41
C LEU A 143 24.17 21.31 21.52
N THR A 144 24.08 22.08 20.45
CA THR A 144 23.05 23.11 20.34
C THR A 144 21.66 22.48 20.20
N PRO A 145 20.55 23.19 20.49
CA PRO A 145 19.22 22.70 20.24
C PRO A 145 19.00 22.24 18.78
N ASP A 146 19.64 22.89 17.81
CA ASP A 146 19.63 22.50 16.41
C ASP A 146 20.33 21.14 16.17
N ASP A 147 21.38 20.84 16.90
CA ASP A 147 22.09 19.57 16.84
C ASP A 147 21.25 18.44 17.44
N ALA A 148 20.58 18.69 18.57
CA ALA A 148 19.66 17.73 19.18
C ALA A 148 18.53 17.34 18.21
N ASP A 149 17.97 18.31 17.52
CA ASP A 149 16.93 18.11 16.50
C ASP A 149 17.42 17.36 15.25
N ASN A 150 18.72 17.33 15.00
CA ASN A 150 19.35 16.67 13.87
C ASN A 150 19.96 15.29 14.20
N GLN A 151 19.92 14.83 15.46
CA GLN A 151 20.51 13.55 15.88
C GLN A 151 20.04 12.36 15.04
N TYR A 152 18.77 12.36 14.60
CA TYR A 152 18.22 11.32 13.72
C TYR A 152 18.99 11.16 12.40
N ARG A 153 19.79 12.14 12.00
CA ARG A 153 20.59 12.13 10.75
C ARG A 153 21.98 11.54 10.95
N TYR A 154 22.50 11.51 12.18
CA TYR A 154 23.86 11.04 12.41
C TYR A 154 23.97 9.53 12.28
N VAL A 155 24.97 9.08 11.54
CA VAL A 155 25.33 7.66 11.40
C VAL A 155 26.78 7.53 11.76
N GLY A 156 27.08 6.69 12.76
CA GLY A 156 28.44 6.35 13.14
C GLY A 156 29.17 5.68 11.98
N ASP A 157 30.44 5.98 11.82
CA ASP A 157 31.30 5.32 10.85
C ASP A 157 31.47 3.85 11.26
N GLN A 158 30.67 2.97 10.65
CA GLN A 158 30.80 1.52 10.83
C GLN A 158 31.97 0.98 9.99
N THR A 159 33.15 1.58 10.10
CA THR A 159 34.39 1.06 9.54
C THR A 159 34.93 -0.13 10.33
N THR A 160 34.04 -1.02 10.78
CA THR A 160 34.51 -2.13 11.58
C THR A 160 33.93 -3.44 11.05
N MET A 161 34.65 -4.07 10.24
CA MET A 161 34.85 -5.50 9.96
C MET A 161 35.08 -5.87 8.53
N SER A 162 34.81 -5.01 7.54
CA SER A 162 35.05 -5.37 6.13
C SER A 162 35.83 -4.32 5.31
N GLY A 163 36.33 -3.25 5.90
CA GLY A 163 37.23 -2.29 5.24
C GLY A 163 36.68 -1.56 4.01
N LYS A 164 35.41 -1.71 3.68
CA LYS A 164 34.75 -0.99 2.59
C LYS A 164 33.65 -0.10 3.15
N SER A 165 33.95 1.18 3.27
CA SER A 165 32.92 2.22 3.44
C SER A 165 32.05 2.22 2.19
N THR A 166 30.92 1.52 2.21
CA THR A 166 29.88 1.65 1.20
C THR A 166 29.01 2.83 1.60
N ALA A 167 29.51 4.04 1.39
CA ALA A 167 28.75 5.27 1.62
C ALA A 167 27.71 5.42 0.51
N HIS A 168 26.63 4.65 0.58
CA HIS A 168 25.46 4.92 -0.23
C HIS A 168 24.71 6.11 0.36
N PRO A 169 24.32 7.09 -0.48
CA PRO A 169 23.58 8.23 0.00
C PRO A 169 22.26 7.77 0.61
N GLU A 170 22.14 7.92 1.92
CA GLU A 170 20.94 7.68 2.69
C GLU A 170 20.30 9.03 3.06
N TRP A 171 18.97 9.09 3.01
CA TRP A 171 18.17 10.23 3.46
C TRP A 171 17.18 9.78 4.51
N ARG A 172 16.82 10.69 5.40
CA ARG A 172 15.86 10.42 6.46
C ARG A 172 14.80 11.51 6.51
N TRP A 173 13.57 11.08 6.68
CA TRP A 173 12.46 11.96 7.00
C TRP A 173 12.17 11.84 8.49
N ARG A 174 12.28 12.95 9.22
CA ARG A 174 12.04 13.03 10.65
C ARG A 174 10.53 13.03 10.94
N CYS A 175 10.07 12.23 11.90
CA CYS A 175 8.73 12.37 12.42
C CYS A 175 8.59 13.71 13.14
N PRO A 176 7.60 14.55 12.79
CA PRO A 176 7.38 15.83 13.46
C PRO A 176 6.89 15.63 14.91
N GLY A 177 7.30 16.55 15.79
CA GLY A 177 6.90 16.53 17.20
C GLY A 177 7.61 15.43 18.01
N ASN A 178 7.22 15.28 19.27
CA ASN A 178 7.73 14.22 20.13
C ASN A 178 6.97 12.93 19.90
N TYR A 179 7.54 12.05 19.10
CA TYR A 179 6.93 10.77 18.69
C TYR A 179 6.56 9.90 19.89
N ARG A 180 7.49 9.70 20.84
CA ARG A 180 7.23 8.86 22.02
C ARG A 180 6.07 9.37 22.87
N ARG A 181 6.00 10.70 23.04
CA ARG A 181 4.89 11.31 23.78
C ARG A 181 3.56 11.12 23.07
N ASN A 182 3.57 11.21 21.75
CA ASN A 182 2.36 10.99 20.94
C ASN A 182 1.91 9.52 21.03
N ILE A 183 2.84 8.56 20.90
CA ILE A 183 2.54 7.14 21.07
C ILE A 183 1.95 6.86 22.44
N LYS A 184 2.58 7.30 23.53
CA LYS A 184 2.05 7.11 24.88
C LYS A 184 0.64 7.67 25.07
N LYS A 185 0.31 8.79 24.42
CA LYS A 185 -1.04 9.34 24.47
C LYS A 185 -2.05 8.48 23.71
N ILE A 186 -1.66 7.96 22.54
CA ILE A 186 -2.49 7.06 21.73
C ILE A 186 -2.73 5.77 22.51
N GLU A 187 -1.69 5.17 23.09
CA GLU A 187 -1.78 3.97 23.93
C GLU A 187 -2.71 4.16 25.13
N ALA A 188 -2.60 5.31 25.81
CA ALA A 188 -3.44 5.62 26.98
C ALA A 188 -4.91 5.83 26.64
N ASN A 189 -5.25 6.24 25.42
CA ASN A 189 -6.62 6.50 24.96
C ASN A 189 -7.23 5.33 24.20
N GLY A 190 -6.53 4.20 24.07
CA GLY A 190 -6.87 3.13 23.14
C GLY A 190 -6.49 3.46 21.71
N PHE A 191 -6.00 2.48 20.97
CA PHE A 191 -5.69 2.64 19.54
C PHE A 191 -6.99 2.68 18.72
N GLU A 192 -7.78 3.71 18.93
CA GLU A 192 -8.83 4.00 17.97
C GLU A 192 -8.18 4.67 16.77
N ASP A 193 -8.20 3.98 15.66
CA ASP A 193 -7.79 4.43 14.33
C ASP A 193 -6.31 4.77 14.11
N ASN A 194 -5.88 4.60 12.92
CA ASN A 194 -4.72 4.92 12.15
C ASN A 194 -4.03 6.28 12.42
N VAL A 195 -4.02 6.74 13.64
CA VAL A 195 -3.50 8.06 14.04
C VAL A 195 -2.01 8.02 14.38
N MET A 196 -1.32 6.92 14.06
CA MET A 196 0.11 6.83 14.29
C MET A 196 0.86 7.92 13.51
N PRO A 197 1.73 8.72 14.17
CA PRO A 197 2.53 9.71 13.49
C PRO A 197 3.41 9.05 12.41
N GLY A 198 3.52 9.68 11.25
CA GLY A 198 4.37 9.18 10.18
C GLY A 198 4.21 9.98 8.89
N LEU A 199 4.84 9.49 7.82
CA LEU A 199 4.81 10.12 6.53
C LEU A 199 3.57 9.67 5.77
N LYS A 200 2.59 10.56 5.59
CA LYS A 200 1.36 10.29 4.80
C LYS A 200 1.63 10.49 3.32
N ILE A 201 1.60 9.39 2.56
CA ILE A 201 1.89 9.40 1.11
C ILE A 201 0.76 9.99 0.26
N THR A 202 -0.43 10.21 0.83
CA THR A 202 -1.56 10.89 0.15
C THR A 202 -1.40 12.41 0.06
N GLN A 203 -0.43 13.00 0.76
CA GLN A 203 -0.21 14.44 0.67
C GLN A 203 0.23 14.83 -0.75
N LYS A 204 -0.37 15.89 -1.31
CA LYS A 204 -0.12 16.36 -2.69
C LYS A 204 1.36 16.63 -3.02
N LYS A 205 2.19 16.93 -2.01
CA LYS A 205 3.63 17.13 -2.19
C LYS A 205 4.38 15.87 -2.67
N TRP A 206 3.80 14.67 -2.50
CA TRP A 206 4.40 13.39 -2.86
C TRP A 206 3.95 12.87 -4.24
N SER A 207 3.56 13.74 -5.17
CA SER A 207 3.15 13.32 -6.52
C SER A 207 4.27 12.58 -7.26
N GLY A 208 3.88 11.64 -8.12
CA GLY A 208 4.81 10.85 -8.94
C GLY A 208 5.48 9.69 -8.21
N LEU A 209 4.83 9.15 -7.17
CA LEU A 209 5.32 7.94 -6.47
C LEU A 209 5.41 6.76 -7.43
N GLY A 210 6.44 5.93 -7.25
CA GLY A 210 6.53 4.61 -7.89
C GLY A 210 6.43 3.51 -6.85
N ILE A 211 6.01 2.35 -7.30
CA ILE A 211 6.00 1.13 -6.49
C ILE A 211 6.90 0.11 -7.18
N VAL A 212 7.67 -0.66 -6.42
CA VAL A 212 8.52 -1.74 -6.92
C VAL A 212 8.03 -3.04 -6.32
N VAL A 213 7.85 -4.05 -7.17
CA VAL A 213 7.41 -5.40 -6.79
C VAL A 213 8.19 -6.47 -7.55
N PRO A 214 8.31 -7.71 -7.01
CA PRO A 214 9.06 -8.76 -7.69
C PRO A 214 8.40 -9.18 -9.01
N ASN A 215 7.11 -9.48 -9.02
CA ASN A 215 6.42 -10.15 -10.12
C ASN A 215 5.06 -9.55 -10.47
N LEU A 216 4.44 -10.06 -11.53
CA LEU A 216 3.13 -9.60 -12.00
C LEU A 216 1.99 -9.87 -11.02
N ALA A 217 2.05 -10.96 -10.23
CA ALA A 217 1.01 -11.25 -9.23
C ALA A 217 0.99 -10.15 -8.16
N ASN A 218 2.14 -9.78 -7.63
CA ASN A 218 2.26 -8.64 -6.69
C ASN A 218 1.83 -7.32 -7.33
N ALA A 219 2.16 -7.08 -8.62
CA ALA A 219 1.73 -5.87 -9.32
C ALA A 219 0.19 -5.77 -9.42
N ARG A 220 -0.51 -6.88 -9.67
CA ARG A 220 -1.98 -6.92 -9.70
C ARG A 220 -2.58 -6.61 -8.33
N ARG A 221 -2.00 -7.16 -7.24
CA ARG A 221 -2.42 -6.87 -5.87
C ARG A 221 -2.25 -5.38 -5.54
N LEU A 222 -1.09 -4.80 -5.86
CA LEU A 222 -0.82 -3.37 -5.64
C LEU A 222 -1.68 -2.48 -6.55
N ARG A 223 -1.98 -2.90 -7.79
CA ARG A 223 -2.97 -2.21 -8.63
C ARG A 223 -4.30 -2.06 -7.92
N TYR A 224 -4.80 -3.15 -7.30
CA TYR A 224 -6.03 -3.08 -6.53
C TYR A 224 -5.96 -2.00 -5.44
N ASP A 225 -4.88 -1.99 -4.67
CA ASP A 225 -4.70 -1.06 -3.54
C ASP A 225 -4.61 0.39 -4.03
N VAL A 226 -3.82 0.65 -5.08
CA VAL A 226 -3.66 1.99 -5.68
C VAL A 226 -4.97 2.50 -6.29
N LEU A 227 -5.68 1.65 -7.05
CA LEU A 227 -6.98 2.02 -7.64
C LEU A 227 -7.99 2.35 -6.55
N THR A 228 -7.97 1.62 -5.43
CA THR A 228 -8.85 1.90 -4.29
C THR A 228 -8.62 3.29 -3.72
N LEU A 229 -7.37 3.70 -3.50
CA LEU A 229 -7.06 5.06 -3.01
C LEU A 229 -7.54 6.16 -3.98
N ILE A 230 -7.41 5.89 -5.29
CA ILE A 230 -7.87 6.83 -6.32
C ILE A 230 -9.40 6.90 -6.35
N ASP A 231 -10.08 5.77 -6.30
CA ASP A 231 -11.54 5.69 -6.38
C ASP A 231 -12.24 6.17 -5.10
N GLN A 232 -11.58 6.08 -3.94
CA GLN A 232 -11.99 6.73 -2.70
C GLN A 232 -11.76 8.26 -2.72
N GLY A 233 -11.03 8.78 -3.71
CA GLY A 233 -10.69 10.20 -3.80
C GLY A 233 -9.60 10.64 -2.82
N LEU A 234 -8.91 9.70 -2.16
CA LEU A 234 -7.82 10.00 -1.23
C LEU A 234 -6.57 10.52 -1.96
N VAL A 235 -6.36 10.08 -3.18
CA VAL A 235 -5.26 10.52 -4.06
C VAL A 235 -5.75 10.79 -5.48
N SER A 236 -5.01 11.63 -6.20
CA SER A 236 -5.20 11.81 -7.64
C SER A 236 -4.44 10.74 -8.44
N GLU A 237 -4.78 10.56 -9.72
CA GLU A 237 -4.03 9.67 -10.63
C GLU A 237 -2.54 10.04 -10.75
N ALA A 238 -2.21 11.32 -10.59
CA ALA A 238 -0.83 11.81 -10.66
C ALA A 238 -0.01 11.46 -9.42
N GLN A 239 -0.65 10.96 -8.35
CA GLN A 239 0.04 10.58 -7.11
C GLN A 239 0.97 9.40 -7.35
N PHE A 240 0.49 8.38 -8.08
CA PHE A 240 1.28 7.22 -8.46
C PHE A 240 1.63 7.29 -9.95
N ASP A 241 2.91 7.14 -10.25
CA ASP A 241 3.44 7.20 -11.61
C ASP A 241 3.49 5.81 -12.26
N HIS A 242 4.09 4.83 -11.59
CA HIS A 242 4.30 3.49 -12.10
C HIS A 242 4.27 2.42 -11.00
N ILE A 243 4.09 1.17 -11.42
CA ILE A 243 4.40 -0.05 -10.67
C ILE A 243 5.48 -0.78 -11.47
N LEU A 244 6.72 -0.81 -10.97
CA LEU A 244 7.85 -1.48 -11.59
C LEU A 244 7.88 -2.94 -11.17
N VAL A 245 7.96 -3.86 -12.12
CA VAL A 245 8.04 -5.31 -11.91
C VAL A 245 9.46 -5.77 -12.16
N CYS A 246 10.13 -6.30 -11.12
CA CYS A 246 11.53 -6.71 -11.21
C CYS A 246 11.77 -7.81 -12.25
N ASP A 247 10.86 -8.79 -12.34
CA ASP A 247 10.97 -9.89 -13.32
C ASP A 247 10.92 -9.46 -14.77
N LEU A 248 10.38 -8.26 -15.06
CA LEU A 248 10.34 -7.70 -16.40
C LEU A 248 11.58 -6.85 -16.74
N LEU A 249 12.48 -6.63 -15.79
CA LEU A 249 13.75 -5.95 -16.06
C LEU A 249 14.66 -6.85 -16.91
N PRO A 250 15.53 -6.26 -17.76
CA PRO A 250 16.49 -7.02 -18.56
C PRO A 250 17.48 -7.78 -17.65
N ALA A 251 18.14 -8.79 -18.20
CA ALA A 251 19.16 -9.56 -17.47
C ALA A 251 20.38 -8.71 -17.07
N SER A 252 20.72 -7.68 -17.86
CA SER A 252 21.82 -6.76 -17.57
C SER A 252 21.50 -5.37 -18.12
N LEU A 253 22.05 -4.35 -17.48
CA LEU A 253 22.03 -2.97 -17.97
C LEU A 253 23.33 -2.59 -18.68
N GLU A 254 24.31 -3.49 -18.73
CA GLU A 254 25.61 -3.25 -19.30
C GLU A 254 25.50 -2.96 -20.81
N GLY A 255 26.16 -1.90 -21.27
CA GLY A 255 26.14 -1.49 -22.68
C GLY A 255 24.86 -0.80 -23.15
N LEU A 256 23.86 -0.61 -22.29
CA LEU A 256 22.67 0.15 -22.62
C LEU A 256 22.94 1.66 -22.56
N ASP A 257 22.57 2.38 -23.62
CA ASP A 257 22.54 3.85 -23.60
C ASP A 257 21.31 4.35 -22.79
N GLU A 258 21.24 5.67 -22.60
CA GLU A 258 20.14 6.30 -21.80
C GLU A 258 18.74 5.99 -22.37
N GLN A 259 18.62 5.95 -23.71
CA GLN A 259 17.34 5.65 -24.36
C GLN A 259 16.93 4.18 -24.14
N ALA A 260 17.87 3.26 -24.26
CA ALA A 260 17.64 1.84 -23.99
C ALA A 260 17.34 1.56 -22.52
N LEU A 261 18.00 2.25 -21.59
CA LEU A 261 17.70 2.18 -20.16
C LEU A 261 16.28 2.67 -19.86
N GLN A 262 15.87 3.77 -20.48
CA GLN A 262 14.52 4.30 -20.33
C GLN A 262 13.46 3.35 -20.92
N ALA A 263 13.74 2.75 -22.07
CA ALA A 263 12.88 1.74 -22.66
C ALA A 263 12.77 0.50 -21.79
N ALA A 264 13.87 0.01 -21.23
CA ALA A 264 13.89 -1.13 -20.30
C ALA A 264 13.05 -0.86 -19.05
N PHE A 265 13.18 0.34 -18.46
CA PHE A 265 12.34 0.75 -17.33
C PHE A 265 10.85 0.79 -17.71
N SER A 266 10.53 1.45 -18.83
CA SER A 266 9.14 1.61 -19.27
C SER A 266 8.48 0.27 -19.59
N ASN A 267 9.22 -0.68 -20.18
CA ASN A 267 8.75 -2.02 -20.48
C ASN A 267 8.54 -2.88 -19.20
N ALA A 268 9.27 -2.59 -18.14
CA ALA A 268 9.12 -3.26 -16.85
C ALA A 268 7.99 -2.64 -16.00
N CYS A 269 7.38 -1.54 -16.44
CA CYS A 269 6.27 -0.91 -15.74
C CYS A 269 4.94 -1.59 -16.06
N PHE A 270 4.24 -2.02 -15.01
CA PHE A 270 2.89 -2.57 -15.11
C PHE A 270 1.86 -1.46 -15.31
N ASP A 271 1.01 -1.61 -16.33
CA ASP A 271 -0.08 -0.66 -16.58
C ASP A 271 -1.24 -0.88 -15.61
N PHE A 272 -1.38 0.01 -14.67
CA PHE A 272 -2.50 0.02 -13.72
C PHE A 272 -3.56 1.11 -14.01
N LYS A 273 -3.29 2.00 -14.98
CA LYS A 273 -4.13 3.17 -15.27
C LYS A 273 -5.12 2.96 -16.41
N SER A 274 -4.77 2.18 -17.41
CA SER A 274 -5.59 2.02 -18.64
C SER A 274 -6.98 1.48 -18.36
N CYS A 275 -7.15 0.63 -17.36
CA CYS A 275 -8.45 0.08 -16.97
C CYS A 275 -9.47 1.16 -16.53
N ARG A 276 -9.02 2.36 -16.17
CA ARG A 276 -9.88 3.49 -15.77
C ARG A 276 -10.42 4.30 -16.95
N ALA A 277 -9.86 4.14 -18.14
CA ALA A 277 -10.29 4.86 -19.34
C ALA A 277 -11.60 4.30 -19.90
N VAL A 278 -12.70 4.51 -19.19
CA VAL A 278 -14.03 4.00 -19.56
C VAL A 278 -14.86 5.11 -20.20
N PRO A 279 -15.33 4.94 -21.47
CA PRO A 279 -16.24 5.90 -22.07
C PRO A 279 -17.58 5.97 -21.36
N ALA A 280 -18.10 7.19 -21.15
CA ALA A 280 -19.33 7.43 -20.40
C ALA A 280 -20.55 6.64 -20.94
N PHE A 281 -20.68 6.51 -22.27
CA PHE A 281 -21.79 5.74 -22.86
C PHE A 281 -21.71 4.24 -22.50
N LYS A 282 -20.49 3.65 -22.45
CA LYS A 282 -20.30 2.24 -22.05
C LYS A 282 -20.59 2.04 -20.56
N ALA A 283 -20.29 3.05 -19.74
CA ALA A 283 -20.64 3.06 -18.32
C ALA A 283 -22.17 3.08 -18.14
N GLY A 284 -22.87 3.96 -18.87
CA GLY A 284 -24.34 4.03 -18.85
C GLY A 284 -25.02 2.73 -19.27
N LEU A 285 -24.53 2.09 -20.35
CA LEU A 285 -25.07 0.79 -20.80
C LEU A 285 -24.85 -0.31 -19.75
N ALA A 286 -23.71 -0.35 -19.09
CA ALA A 286 -23.45 -1.34 -18.04
C ALA A 286 -24.33 -1.12 -16.80
N ALA A 287 -24.54 0.15 -16.41
CA ALA A 287 -25.44 0.48 -15.30
C ALA A 287 -26.90 0.09 -15.63
N MET A 288 -27.36 0.34 -16.86
CA MET A 288 -28.70 -0.05 -17.30
C MET A 288 -28.89 -1.57 -17.34
N ASP A 289 -27.90 -2.34 -17.85
CA ASP A 289 -27.94 -3.81 -17.82
C ASP A 289 -28.01 -4.32 -16.38
N PHE A 290 -27.20 -3.74 -15.48
CA PHE A 290 -27.19 -4.09 -14.06
C PHE A 290 -28.56 -3.85 -13.42
N SER A 291 -29.12 -2.65 -13.57
CA SER A 291 -30.44 -2.28 -13.03
C SER A 291 -31.57 -3.15 -13.60
N THR A 292 -31.56 -3.42 -14.91
CA THR A 292 -32.58 -4.25 -15.55
C THR A 292 -32.61 -5.67 -14.98
N ARG A 293 -31.42 -6.28 -14.77
CA ARG A 293 -31.31 -7.62 -14.13
C ARG A 293 -31.87 -7.62 -12.74
N LEU A 294 -31.51 -6.60 -11.97
CA LEU A 294 -31.94 -6.48 -10.58
C LEU A 294 -33.46 -6.29 -10.46
N ILE A 295 -34.06 -5.47 -11.32
CA ILE A 295 -35.53 -5.29 -11.41
C ILE A 295 -36.24 -6.62 -11.76
N VAL A 296 -35.70 -7.39 -12.71
CA VAL A 296 -36.29 -8.70 -13.07
C VAL A 296 -36.20 -9.67 -11.89
N LEU A 297 -35.06 -9.76 -11.23
CA LEU A 297 -34.88 -10.62 -10.06
C LEU A 297 -35.78 -10.21 -8.89
N GLU A 298 -35.88 -8.90 -8.59
CA GLU A 298 -36.79 -8.37 -7.57
C GLU A 298 -38.23 -8.76 -7.86
N GLY A 299 -38.68 -8.59 -9.10
CA GLY A 299 -40.07 -8.91 -9.51
C GLY A 299 -40.39 -10.40 -9.56
N SER A 300 -39.40 -11.27 -9.78
CA SER A 300 -39.60 -12.73 -9.88
C SER A 300 -39.42 -13.47 -8.56
N THR A 301 -38.83 -12.87 -7.53
CA THR A 301 -38.59 -13.53 -6.26
C THR A 301 -39.81 -13.35 -5.34
N ALA A 302 -40.35 -14.45 -4.81
CA ALA A 302 -41.43 -14.40 -3.83
C ALA A 302 -41.02 -13.66 -2.57
N ARG A 303 -41.99 -13.09 -1.85
CA ARG A 303 -41.72 -12.36 -0.59
C ARG A 303 -42.04 -13.23 0.62
N ALA A 304 -41.10 -13.29 1.55
CA ALA A 304 -41.32 -13.85 2.87
C ALA A 304 -41.51 -12.73 3.93
N PRO A 305 -42.00 -13.05 5.11
CA PRO A 305 -42.04 -12.13 6.25
C PRO A 305 -40.64 -11.66 6.61
N GLN A 306 -40.50 -10.35 6.90
CA GLN A 306 -39.20 -9.77 7.27
C GLN A 306 -38.83 -10.15 8.70
N HIS A 307 -37.76 -10.90 8.87
CA HIS A 307 -37.16 -11.27 10.17
C HIS A 307 -35.87 -10.52 10.43
N GLU A 308 -35.00 -10.38 9.41
CA GLU A 308 -33.72 -9.68 9.50
C GLU A 308 -33.74 -8.39 8.68
N ARG A 309 -33.09 -7.35 9.24
CA ARG A 309 -32.98 -6.02 8.63
C ARG A 309 -31.52 -5.61 8.55
N GLY A 310 -31.20 -4.79 7.54
CA GLY A 310 -29.86 -4.20 7.38
C GLY A 310 -29.53 -3.90 5.92
N GLY A 311 -28.30 -3.46 5.68
CA GLY A 311 -27.78 -3.20 4.35
C GLY A 311 -27.38 -4.47 3.62
N CYS A 312 -27.57 -4.48 2.30
CA CYS A 312 -27.13 -5.56 1.42
C CYS A 312 -26.57 -4.94 0.14
N TRP A 313 -25.42 -5.40 -0.30
CA TRP A 313 -24.71 -4.93 -1.49
C TRP A 313 -24.17 -6.12 -2.28
N LEU A 314 -23.89 -5.87 -3.57
CA LEU A 314 -23.07 -6.79 -4.36
C LEU A 314 -21.60 -6.35 -4.24
N TRP A 315 -20.75 -7.23 -3.74
CA TRP A 315 -19.32 -7.04 -3.56
C TRP A 315 -18.53 -7.67 -4.70
N PHE A 316 -17.66 -6.88 -5.35
CA PHE A 316 -16.81 -7.33 -6.45
C PHE A 316 -15.38 -7.64 -5.98
N GLU A 317 -14.83 -8.75 -6.48
CA GLU A 317 -13.46 -9.20 -6.15
C GLU A 317 -12.39 -8.33 -6.82
N ASP A 318 -12.50 -8.13 -8.14
CA ASP A 318 -11.50 -7.40 -8.94
C ASP A 318 -12.00 -6.02 -9.35
N ASN A 319 -11.40 -4.98 -8.74
CA ASN A 319 -11.73 -3.59 -9.05
C ASN A 319 -11.21 -3.13 -10.42
N SER A 320 -10.36 -3.90 -11.09
CA SER A 320 -9.84 -3.59 -12.43
C SER A 320 -10.63 -4.28 -13.56
N HIS A 321 -11.55 -5.19 -13.22
CA HIS A 321 -12.35 -5.88 -14.20
C HIS A 321 -13.15 -4.91 -15.08
N PRO A 322 -13.17 -5.05 -16.41
CA PRO A 322 -13.77 -4.07 -17.32
C PRO A 322 -15.24 -3.75 -17.02
N TYR A 323 -16.02 -4.73 -16.56
CA TYR A 323 -17.42 -4.50 -16.16
C TYR A 323 -17.51 -3.67 -14.87
N VAL A 324 -16.70 -4.00 -13.89
CA VAL A 324 -16.62 -3.26 -12.60
C VAL A 324 -16.20 -1.82 -12.85
N ARG A 325 -15.19 -1.58 -13.70
CA ARG A 325 -14.74 -0.22 -14.05
C ARG A 325 -15.86 0.62 -14.69
N LYS A 326 -16.71 0.00 -15.53
CA LYS A 326 -17.88 0.67 -16.10
C LYS A 326 -18.88 1.09 -15.01
N LEU A 327 -19.15 0.19 -14.04
CA LEU A 327 -20.05 0.49 -12.93
C LEU A 327 -19.47 1.54 -11.98
N VAL A 328 -18.15 1.53 -11.72
CA VAL A 328 -17.47 2.59 -10.97
C VAL A 328 -17.61 3.94 -11.68
N GLN A 329 -17.36 3.99 -12.99
CA GLN A 329 -17.51 5.19 -13.79
C GLN A 329 -18.95 5.72 -13.82
N ALA A 330 -19.94 4.82 -13.77
CA ALA A 330 -21.35 5.17 -13.67
C ALA A 330 -21.79 5.58 -12.25
N GLY A 331 -20.91 5.48 -11.26
CA GLY A 331 -21.22 5.77 -9.85
C GLY A 331 -22.05 4.70 -9.14
N ARG A 332 -22.29 3.54 -9.81
CA ARG A 332 -23.06 2.43 -9.26
C ARG A 332 -22.25 1.59 -8.26
N VAL A 333 -20.95 1.49 -8.45
CA VAL A 333 -20.01 0.81 -7.57
C VAL A 333 -19.08 1.83 -6.93
N LYS A 334 -18.90 1.71 -5.63
CA LYS A 334 -17.98 2.55 -4.86
C LYS A 334 -17.16 1.70 -3.89
N PRO A 335 -15.87 2.02 -3.68
CA PRO A 335 -15.13 1.41 -2.58
C PRO A 335 -15.61 1.98 -1.25
N ASN A 336 -15.81 1.11 -0.25
CA ASN A 336 -16.04 1.54 1.12
C ASN A 336 -14.71 1.96 1.80
N ASN A 337 -14.75 2.39 3.06
CA ASN A 337 -13.56 2.80 3.82
C ASN A 337 -12.52 1.68 3.96
N LYS A 338 -12.96 0.42 3.94
CA LYS A 338 -12.09 -0.76 4.01
C LYS A 338 -11.63 -1.26 2.62
N GLY A 339 -11.93 -0.53 1.55
CA GLY A 339 -11.50 -0.83 0.18
C GLY A 339 -12.31 -1.91 -0.54
N ARG A 340 -13.48 -2.30 -0.02
CA ARG A 340 -14.40 -3.24 -0.70
C ARG A 340 -15.22 -2.50 -1.74
N TYR A 341 -15.27 -3.02 -2.96
CA TYR A 341 -16.05 -2.44 -4.07
C TYR A 341 -17.48 -2.95 -4.04
N LEU A 342 -18.38 -2.11 -3.58
CA LEU A 342 -19.77 -2.44 -3.31
C LEU A 342 -20.69 -1.72 -4.31
N ALA A 343 -21.57 -2.49 -4.97
CA ALA A 343 -22.65 -1.91 -5.77
C ALA A 343 -23.88 -1.67 -4.88
N SER A 344 -24.48 -0.47 -5.03
CA SER A 344 -25.79 -0.20 -4.47
C SER A 344 -26.85 -1.02 -5.20
N LEU A 345 -27.90 -1.40 -4.49
CA LEU A 345 -29.01 -2.24 -4.98
C LEU A 345 -30.31 -1.45 -4.82
N ASP A 346 -30.36 -0.25 -5.43
CA ASP A 346 -31.43 0.73 -5.24
C ASP A 346 -32.80 0.23 -5.76
N GLU A 347 -32.80 -0.78 -6.63
CA GLU A 347 -34.00 -1.44 -7.16
C GLU A 347 -34.60 -2.50 -6.23
N LEU A 348 -33.85 -2.95 -5.19
CA LEU A 348 -34.35 -3.88 -4.21
C LEU A 348 -35.21 -3.17 -3.15
N ASP A 349 -36.36 -3.75 -2.84
CA ASP A 349 -37.16 -3.27 -1.71
C ASP A 349 -36.45 -3.54 -0.37
N THR A 350 -36.10 -2.48 0.34
CA THR A 350 -35.46 -2.56 1.65
C THR A 350 -36.30 -3.22 2.74
N LYS A 351 -37.63 -3.36 2.50
CA LYS A 351 -38.55 -4.06 3.38
C LYS A 351 -38.53 -5.59 3.21
N ARG A 352 -37.83 -6.08 2.17
CA ARG A 352 -37.57 -7.53 2.08
C ARG A 352 -36.68 -7.98 3.22
N ASP A 353 -36.84 -9.23 3.61
CA ASP A 353 -35.93 -9.90 4.55
C ASP A 353 -34.49 -9.82 4.03
N LEU A 354 -33.51 -9.69 4.94
CA LEU A 354 -32.11 -9.57 4.57
C LEU A 354 -31.60 -10.81 3.86
N ARG A 355 -32.07 -12.01 4.24
CA ARG A 355 -31.70 -13.28 3.59
C ARG A 355 -32.24 -13.38 2.17
N GLU A 356 -33.48 -12.98 1.94
CA GLU A 356 -34.02 -12.91 0.58
C GLU A 356 -33.21 -11.98 -0.33
N ARG A 357 -32.79 -10.83 0.19
CA ARG A 357 -31.94 -9.92 -0.57
C ARG A 357 -30.58 -10.53 -0.91
N GLN A 358 -29.99 -11.31 0.03
CA GLN A 358 -28.76 -12.06 -0.24
C GLN A 358 -28.95 -13.09 -1.37
N GLU A 359 -30.08 -13.82 -1.40
CA GLU A 359 -30.40 -14.77 -2.46
C GLU A 359 -30.54 -14.09 -3.82
N ILE A 360 -31.21 -12.93 -3.88
CA ILE A 360 -31.32 -12.12 -5.11
C ILE A 360 -29.94 -11.67 -5.56
N VAL A 361 -29.08 -11.23 -4.65
CA VAL A 361 -27.71 -10.80 -4.94
C VAL A 361 -26.84 -11.96 -5.45
N LEU A 362 -27.01 -13.17 -4.89
CA LEU A 362 -26.33 -14.36 -5.38
C LEU A 362 -26.77 -14.72 -6.80
N ALA A 363 -28.08 -14.66 -7.08
CA ALA A 363 -28.61 -14.89 -8.43
C ALA A 363 -28.08 -13.84 -9.43
N LEU A 364 -28.00 -12.57 -9.02
CA LEU A 364 -27.40 -11.51 -9.83
C LEU A 364 -25.90 -11.77 -10.08
N SER A 365 -25.17 -12.15 -9.03
CA SER A 365 -23.74 -12.49 -9.11
C SER A 365 -23.49 -13.59 -10.14
N GLU A 366 -24.32 -14.65 -10.13
CA GLU A 366 -24.22 -15.76 -11.07
C GLU A 366 -24.45 -15.30 -12.52
N GLN A 367 -25.52 -14.52 -12.78
CA GLN A 367 -25.77 -13.95 -14.09
C GLN A 367 -24.63 -13.06 -14.60
N LEU A 368 -24.00 -12.29 -13.72
CA LEU A 368 -22.86 -11.44 -14.07
C LEU A 368 -21.61 -12.27 -14.34
N ARG A 369 -21.40 -13.34 -13.58
CA ARG A 369 -20.31 -14.29 -13.80
C ARG A 369 -20.44 -14.98 -15.15
N GLU A 370 -21.62 -15.51 -15.47
CA GLU A 370 -21.90 -16.18 -16.76
C GLU A 370 -21.70 -15.24 -17.97
N LYS A 371 -22.20 -14.01 -17.87
CA LYS A 371 -22.15 -13.08 -19.00
C LYS A 371 -20.83 -12.36 -19.17
N TYR A 372 -20.19 -11.97 -18.08
CA TYR A 372 -19.03 -11.09 -18.08
C TYR A 372 -17.77 -11.70 -17.46
N GLY A 373 -17.86 -12.89 -16.86
CA GLY A 373 -16.74 -13.53 -16.17
C GLY A 373 -16.33 -12.82 -14.87
N VAL A 374 -17.17 -11.92 -14.33
CA VAL A 374 -16.86 -11.15 -13.13
C VAL A 374 -17.20 -11.93 -11.88
N LYS A 375 -16.26 -12.02 -10.96
CA LYS A 375 -16.47 -12.64 -9.65
C LYS A 375 -17.03 -11.61 -8.68
N SER A 376 -18.10 -11.97 -8.01
CA SER A 376 -18.78 -11.15 -7.02
C SER A 376 -19.54 -12.00 -6.02
N SER A 377 -19.97 -11.42 -4.91
CA SER A 377 -20.84 -12.08 -3.93
C SER A 377 -21.59 -11.03 -3.11
N TYR A 378 -22.43 -11.47 -2.20
CA TYR A 378 -23.13 -10.55 -1.31
C TYR A 378 -22.23 -10.05 -0.15
N PHE A 379 -22.55 -8.85 0.31
CA PHE A 379 -22.03 -8.24 1.52
C PHE A 379 -23.20 -7.65 2.30
N SER A 380 -23.42 -8.08 3.53
CA SER A 380 -24.59 -7.68 4.32
C SER A 380 -24.20 -7.30 5.72
N VAL A 381 -24.79 -6.21 6.19
CA VAL A 381 -24.65 -5.69 7.55
C VAL A 381 -25.98 -5.81 8.27
N ASN A 382 -25.98 -6.32 9.50
CA ASN A 382 -27.19 -6.49 10.29
C ASN A 382 -27.49 -5.23 11.11
N TYR A 383 -28.76 -4.83 11.15
CA TYR A 383 -29.27 -3.64 11.87
C TYR A 383 -28.61 -2.29 11.49
N SER A 384 -27.80 -2.25 10.46
CA SER A 384 -27.18 -1.05 9.91
C SER A 384 -27.33 -1.00 8.40
N TYR A 385 -27.25 0.20 7.82
CA TYR A 385 -27.23 0.45 6.38
C TYR A 385 -25.92 1.12 5.93
N SER A 386 -24.91 1.11 6.80
CA SER A 386 -23.57 1.61 6.46
C SER A 386 -22.78 0.52 5.75
N PRO A 387 -22.24 0.78 4.54
CA PRO A 387 -21.35 -0.15 3.86
C PRO A 387 -19.97 -0.26 4.53
N ASP A 388 -19.68 0.62 5.49
CA ASP A 388 -18.39 0.67 6.21
C ASP A 388 -18.38 -0.22 7.48
N ASP A 389 -19.55 -0.65 7.92
CA ASP A 389 -19.66 -1.54 9.07
C ASP A 389 -19.15 -2.95 8.73
N ASP A 390 -18.81 -3.70 9.76
CA ASP A 390 -18.38 -5.08 9.57
C ASP A 390 -19.55 -5.96 9.11
N PRO A 391 -19.30 -6.87 8.16
CA PRO A 391 -20.34 -7.72 7.64
C PRO A 391 -20.81 -8.70 8.70
N ALA A 392 -22.13 -8.77 8.90
CA ALA A 392 -22.74 -9.89 9.62
C ALA A 392 -22.67 -11.16 8.74
N TYR A 393 -22.86 -10.99 7.43
CA TYR A 393 -22.81 -12.04 6.44
C TYR A 393 -22.13 -11.55 5.18
N ALA A 394 -21.15 -12.32 4.70
CA ALA A 394 -20.50 -12.07 3.41
C ALA A 394 -20.27 -13.39 2.69
N GLY A 395 -20.49 -13.38 1.40
CA GLY A 395 -20.10 -14.49 0.55
C GLY A 395 -18.58 -14.57 0.44
N ARG A 396 -18.08 -15.74 0.04
CA ARG A 396 -16.65 -15.95 -0.16
C ARG A 396 -16.21 -15.22 -1.44
N ILE A 397 -15.33 -14.25 -1.26
CA ILE A 397 -14.57 -13.60 -2.31
C ILE A 397 -13.10 -13.73 -1.92
N TRP A 398 -12.34 -14.45 -2.74
CA TRP A 398 -10.92 -14.65 -2.54
C TRP A 398 -10.15 -13.52 -3.21
N GLY A 399 -9.18 -12.95 -2.52
CA GLY A 399 -8.29 -11.91 -3.05
C GLY A 399 -8.90 -10.51 -3.18
N GLY A 400 -10.19 -10.34 -2.95
CA GLY A 400 -10.95 -9.09 -3.16
C GLY A 400 -10.56 -7.95 -2.23
N GLY A 401 -9.35 -7.49 -2.34
CA GLY A 401 -8.92 -6.29 -1.64
C GLY A 401 -8.79 -6.40 -0.12
N TYR A 402 -9.05 -7.54 0.47
CA TYR A 402 -8.95 -7.74 1.89
C TYR A 402 -7.64 -8.44 2.27
N PHE A 403 -6.99 -8.03 3.36
CA PHE A 403 -5.73 -8.61 3.79
C PHE A 403 -5.82 -10.04 4.35
N ILE A 404 -7.02 -10.56 4.50
CA ILE A 404 -7.30 -11.83 5.20
C ILE A 404 -6.59 -13.03 4.60
N THR A 405 -6.07 -12.94 3.38
CA THR A 405 -5.59 -14.11 2.64
C THR A 405 -4.22 -13.95 2.02
N ALA A 406 -3.33 -13.18 2.64
CA ALA A 406 -1.97 -13.09 2.11
C ALA A 406 -1.22 -14.43 2.14
N THR A 407 -1.64 -15.37 2.98
CA THR A 407 -1.08 -16.72 3.06
C THR A 407 -1.71 -17.73 2.09
N LEU A 408 -2.93 -17.47 1.60
CA LEU A 408 -3.64 -18.41 0.72
C LEU A 408 -3.36 -18.18 -0.76
N ASP A 409 -2.74 -17.05 -1.10
CA ASP A 409 -2.44 -16.69 -2.48
C ASP A 409 -1.10 -17.26 -3.00
N GLU A 410 -0.33 -17.97 -2.16
CA GLU A 410 0.92 -18.63 -2.56
C GLU A 410 0.68 -20.04 -3.12
N ASP A 411 -0.49 -20.64 -2.85
CA ASP A 411 -0.83 -22.01 -3.27
C ASP A 411 -1.67 -22.10 -4.56
N ASP A 412 -2.02 -20.96 -5.17
CA ASP A 412 -2.82 -20.90 -6.41
C ASP A 412 -1.97 -20.56 -7.67
N GLU A 413 -0.70 -21.03 -7.74
CA GLU A 413 0.08 -21.03 -8.99
C GLU A 413 -0.01 -22.37 -9.73
#